data_443f736c1974840b41cfb03ff4712f14
#
_entry.id   443f736c1974840b41cfb03ff4712f14
#
_cell.length_a   1.000
_cell.length_b   1.000
_cell.length_c   1.000
_cell.angle_alpha   90.00
_cell.angle_beta   90.00
_cell.angle_gamma   90.00
#
_symmetry.space_group_name_H-M   'P 1'
#
loop_
_entity.id
_entity.type
_entity.pdbx_description
1 polymer ?
#
loop_
_entity_poly.entity_id
_entity_poly.type
_entity_poly.pdbx_seq_one_letter_code
_entity_poly.pdbx_strand_id
1 'polypeptide(L)'
;MKPRILYLATADARGHLMRAQLLAHALIERGADVQVLTTSDAGATFLGEFGIAAEVLSRHYAVQFDERQNMQRGATDGNVARYLFDPRHMLRDIWRLRRRIATVDLLVNDSFHPALLVMGCLPGWRRKIVHVYGASLRRALLDNFQGRLPNWLARGFAAAIGFELRRARACLQHDFAYAAPARVAPRVFNLPTPIALAQLPQQVQGPRAAVYLNPHFRDPQLATGLEQGLAAMGLQALLVGEGYAGRAGWTPRDPQWIDAAAHSALIVSAPGMAALSAAQVYRRPILLLVTDQPEQRSNAARAAELGLVHEVVCWSGDARLFATQVQEALQRLRAALVEEGADAGSQRAQQRLDAWGDCLLELAAEPK
;
A
#
# COMPACT_ATOMS: atom_id res chain seq x y z
N MET A 1 -7.57 0.71 -31.00
CA MET A 1 -7.13 2.04 -30.48
C MET A 1 -6.34 1.78 -29.20
N LYS A 2 -5.28 2.58 -28.94
CA LYS A 2 -4.50 2.49 -27.70
C LYS A 2 -5.37 2.93 -26.51
N PRO A 3 -5.61 2.09 -25.47
CA PRO A 3 -6.39 2.48 -24.30
C PRO A 3 -5.74 3.65 -23.56
N ARG A 4 -6.52 4.68 -23.20
CA ARG A 4 -6.03 5.84 -22.45
C ARG A 4 -6.55 5.77 -21.02
N ILE A 5 -5.64 5.66 -20.07
CA ILE A 5 -5.94 5.45 -18.66
C ILE A 5 -5.39 6.62 -17.83
N LEU A 6 -6.24 7.23 -17.02
CA LEU A 6 -5.83 8.21 -16.01
C LEU A 6 -5.81 7.53 -14.64
N TYR A 7 -4.66 7.49 -14.00
CA TYR A 7 -4.48 6.85 -12.70
C TYR A 7 -4.24 7.90 -11.62
N LEU A 8 -5.11 7.99 -10.64
CA LEU A 8 -4.96 8.87 -9.47
C LEU A 8 -4.58 8.07 -8.24
N ALA A 9 -3.39 8.30 -7.71
CA ALA A 9 -2.89 7.74 -6.47
C ALA A 9 -2.67 8.82 -5.41
N THR A 10 -3.18 8.63 -4.19
CA THR A 10 -2.82 9.52 -3.08
C THR A 10 -1.37 9.30 -2.65
N ALA A 11 -0.78 10.36 -2.11
CA ALA A 11 0.57 10.32 -1.56
C ALA A 11 0.60 9.99 -0.05
N ASP A 12 -0.56 9.81 0.57
CA ASP A 12 -0.67 9.66 2.02
C ASP A 12 -0.12 8.34 2.54
N ALA A 13 -0.16 7.30 1.72
CA ALA A 13 0.43 6.01 2.03
C ALA A 13 1.29 5.53 0.86
N ARG A 14 2.51 5.10 1.16
CA ARG A 14 3.45 4.55 0.15
C ARG A 14 2.86 3.40 -0.66
N GLY A 15 1.94 2.62 -0.07
CA GLY A 15 1.27 1.52 -0.74
C GLY A 15 0.50 1.93 -2.00
N HIS A 16 -0.16 3.10 -2.02
CA HIS A 16 -0.87 3.61 -3.20
C HIS A 16 0.12 4.02 -4.30
N LEU A 17 1.20 4.72 -3.93
CA LEU A 17 2.22 5.15 -4.89
C LEU A 17 2.97 3.96 -5.50
N MET A 18 3.33 2.96 -4.68
CA MET A 18 3.96 1.73 -5.15
C MET A 18 3.04 0.98 -6.12
N ARG A 19 1.76 0.86 -5.81
CA ARG A 19 0.79 0.22 -6.71
C ARG A 19 0.63 1.00 -8.00
N ALA A 20 0.54 2.33 -7.93
CA ALA A 20 0.44 3.19 -9.11
C ALA A 20 1.65 3.02 -10.04
N GLN A 21 2.85 2.99 -9.47
CA GLN A 21 4.09 2.77 -10.21
C GLN A 21 4.07 1.41 -10.92
N LEU A 22 3.78 0.33 -10.20
CA LEU A 22 3.77 -1.03 -10.77
C LEU A 22 2.73 -1.17 -11.89
N LEU A 23 1.51 -0.67 -11.65
CA LEU A 23 0.43 -0.80 -12.61
C LEU A 23 0.61 0.13 -13.82
N ALA A 24 1.17 1.34 -13.62
CA ALA A 24 1.46 2.22 -14.74
C ALA A 24 2.48 1.59 -15.70
N HIS A 25 3.58 1.03 -15.19
CA HIS A 25 4.56 0.32 -16.02
C HIS A 25 3.93 -0.89 -16.73
N ALA A 26 3.25 -1.76 -16.01
CA ALA A 26 2.63 -2.94 -16.59
C ALA A 26 1.58 -2.60 -17.69
N LEU A 27 0.84 -1.50 -17.54
CA LEU A 27 -0.11 -1.03 -18.54
C LEU A 27 0.58 -0.39 -19.76
N ILE A 28 1.65 0.38 -19.56
CA ILE A 28 2.44 1.00 -20.63
C ILE A 28 3.11 -0.10 -21.47
N GLU A 29 3.70 -1.11 -20.85
CA GLU A 29 4.30 -2.26 -21.53
C GLU A 29 3.28 -3.02 -22.40
N ARG A 30 2.02 -3.05 -21.97
CA ARG A 30 0.89 -3.63 -22.73
C ARG A 30 0.26 -2.67 -23.74
N GLY A 31 0.90 -1.54 -23.98
CA GLY A 31 0.53 -0.59 -25.01
C GLY A 31 -0.54 0.43 -24.62
N ALA A 32 -0.91 0.56 -23.36
CA ALA A 32 -1.79 1.63 -22.90
C ALA A 32 -1.08 2.99 -22.86
N ASP A 33 -1.83 4.08 -23.00
CA ASP A 33 -1.40 5.44 -22.71
C ASP A 33 -1.84 5.79 -21.27
N VAL A 34 -0.88 5.89 -20.36
CA VAL A 34 -1.15 6.05 -18.93
C VAL A 34 -0.65 7.41 -18.46
N GLN A 35 -1.56 8.20 -17.90
CA GLN A 35 -1.25 9.44 -17.19
C GLN A 35 -1.45 9.22 -15.69
N VAL A 36 -0.49 9.67 -14.88
CA VAL A 36 -0.56 9.51 -13.43
C VAL A 36 -0.76 10.85 -12.73
N LEU A 37 -1.73 10.89 -11.83
CA LEU A 37 -1.98 12.01 -10.93
C LEU A 37 -1.70 11.59 -9.49
N THR A 38 -1.28 12.55 -8.69
CA THR A 38 -1.10 12.36 -7.24
C THR A 38 -1.61 13.57 -6.45
N THR A 39 -1.53 13.51 -5.13
CA THR A 39 -2.06 14.54 -4.23
C THR A 39 -0.98 15.31 -3.46
N SER A 40 0.31 15.09 -3.76
CA SER A 40 1.40 15.88 -3.16
C SER A 40 2.64 15.92 -4.03
N ASP A 41 3.49 16.93 -3.81
CA ASP A 41 4.79 17.04 -4.47
C ASP A 41 5.72 15.86 -4.06
N ALA A 42 5.65 15.43 -2.79
CA ALA A 42 6.38 14.25 -2.33
C ALA A 42 5.96 12.97 -3.06
N GLY A 43 4.67 12.83 -3.39
CA GLY A 43 4.15 11.73 -4.20
C GLY A 43 4.65 11.80 -5.65
N ALA A 44 4.68 13.01 -6.24
CA ALA A 44 5.22 13.20 -7.59
C ALA A 44 6.72 12.90 -7.64
N THR A 45 7.49 13.38 -6.66
CA THR A 45 8.92 13.06 -6.53
C THR A 45 9.16 11.57 -6.41
N PHE A 46 8.40 10.88 -5.54
CA PHE A 46 8.50 9.43 -5.39
C PHE A 46 8.25 8.68 -6.70
N LEU A 47 7.18 9.01 -7.42
CA LEU A 47 6.87 8.39 -8.71
C LEU A 47 7.94 8.70 -9.77
N GLY A 48 8.53 9.90 -9.71
CA GLY A 48 9.64 10.31 -10.57
C GLY A 48 10.90 9.45 -10.42
N GLU A 49 11.16 8.92 -9.21
CA GLU A 49 12.27 7.99 -8.96
C GLU A 49 12.12 6.66 -9.76
N PHE A 50 10.89 6.31 -10.11
CA PHE A 50 10.56 5.16 -10.97
C PHE A 50 10.31 5.55 -12.44
N GLY A 51 10.72 6.75 -12.87
CA GLY A 51 10.55 7.20 -14.25
C GLY A 51 9.11 7.59 -14.63
N ILE A 52 8.21 7.75 -13.66
CA ILE A 52 6.82 8.14 -13.91
C ILE A 52 6.64 9.63 -13.65
N ALA A 53 6.34 10.39 -14.72
CA ALA A 53 5.93 11.78 -14.60
C ALA A 53 4.50 11.86 -14.04
N ALA A 54 4.36 12.27 -12.78
CA ALA A 54 3.07 12.44 -12.12
C ALA A 54 2.76 13.92 -11.89
N GLU A 55 1.53 14.34 -12.20
CA GLU A 55 1.05 15.69 -11.94
C GLU A 55 0.30 15.75 -10.60
N VAL A 56 0.49 16.82 -9.85
CA VAL A 56 -0.24 17.05 -8.59
C VAL A 56 -1.61 17.66 -8.90
N LEU A 57 -2.67 16.88 -8.70
CA LEU A 57 -4.04 17.34 -8.89
C LEU A 57 -4.43 18.39 -7.84
N SER A 58 -4.18 18.08 -6.58
CA SER A 58 -4.47 18.95 -5.44
C SER A 58 -3.68 18.50 -4.21
N ARG A 59 -3.37 19.45 -3.30
CA ARG A 59 -2.51 19.23 -2.12
C ARG A 59 -3.32 19.11 -0.82
N HIS A 60 -4.52 18.61 -0.85
CA HIS A 60 -5.45 18.72 0.28
C HIS A 60 -5.56 17.49 1.16
N TYR A 61 -4.94 16.40 0.79
CA TYR A 61 -5.02 15.13 1.49
C TYR A 61 -3.65 14.79 2.08
N ALA A 62 -3.36 15.29 3.28
CA ALA A 62 -2.15 14.93 4.02
C ALA A 62 -2.55 14.32 5.36
N VAL A 63 -2.26 13.03 5.53
CA VAL A 63 -2.24 12.40 6.85
C VAL A 63 -1.13 13.03 7.65
N GLN A 64 -1.42 13.52 8.86
CA GLN A 64 -0.42 14.10 9.74
C GLN A 64 -0.01 13.09 10.82
N PHE A 65 1.28 13.06 11.12
CA PHE A 65 1.86 12.18 12.12
C PHE A 65 2.54 13.03 13.21
N ASP A 66 2.47 12.55 14.47
CA ASP A 66 3.14 13.18 15.60
C ASP A 66 4.65 12.82 15.64
N GLU A 67 5.38 13.40 16.59
CA GLU A 67 6.81 13.13 16.79
C GLU A 67 7.10 11.66 17.14
N ARG A 68 6.12 10.96 17.71
CA ARG A 68 6.17 9.53 18.04
C ARG A 68 5.63 8.64 16.93
N GLN A 69 5.29 9.25 15.76
CA GLN A 69 4.87 8.55 14.53
C GLN A 69 3.49 7.88 14.58
N ASN A 70 2.71 8.21 15.57
CA ASN A 70 1.31 7.90 15.56
C ASN A 70 0.60 8.88 14.63
N MET A 71 -0.33 8.37 13.83
CA MET A 71 -1.20 9.22 13.02
C MET A 71 -1.87 10.24 13.95
N GLN A 72 -1.58 11.53 13.75
CA GLN A 72 -2.31 12.61 14.43
C GLN A 72 -3.73 12.63 13.88
N ARG A 73 -4.56 11.79 14.46
CA ARG A 73 -5.93 11.57 14.01
C ARG A 73 -6.73 12.87 14.01
N GLY A 74 -6.59 13.71 15.04
CA GLY A 74 -7.31 14.99 15.12
C GLY A 74 -6.91 16.00 14.02
N ALA A 75 -5.63 16.12 13.72
CA ALA A 75 -5.15 16.99 12.64
C ALA A 75 -5.51 16.45 11.25
N THR A 76 -5.46 15.12 11.07
CA THR A 76 -5.90 14.44 9.85
C THR A 76 -7.41 14.61 9.66
N ASP A 77 -8.20 14.39 10.71
CA ASP A 77 -9.65 14.58 10.68
C ASP A 77 -10.03 16.04 10.40
N GLY A 78 -9.26 16.99 10.93
CA GLY A 78 -9.40 18.42 10.65
C GLY A 78 -9.15 18.76 9.17
N ASN A 79 -8.16 18.13 8.53
CA ASN A 79 -7.89 18.32 7.10
C ASN A 79 -8.97 17.68 6.23
N VAL A 80 -9.41 16.47 6.55
CA VAL A 80 -10.52 15.78 5.88
C VAL A 80 -11.82 16.57 6.05
N ALA A 81 -12.13 17.00 7.27
CA ALA A 81 -13.31 17.80 7.54
C ALA A 81 -13.27 19.13 6.78
N ARG A 82 -12.14 19.83 6.79
CA ARG A 82 -11.97 21.10 6.04
C ARG A 82 -12.21 20.90 4.54
N TYR A 83 -11.73 19.80 3.97
CA TYR A 83 -11.98 19.49 2.56
C TYR A 83 -13.45 19.17 2.28
N LEU A 84 -14.10 18.40 3.17
CA LEU A 84 -15.52 18.04 3.02
C LEU A 84 -16.45 19.25 3.27
N PHE A 85 -16.08 20.13 4.20
CA PHE A 85 -16.89 21.31 4.56
C PHE A 85 -16.54 22.58 3.74
N ASP A 86 -15.41 22.59 3.00
CA ASP A 86 -15.14 23.60 1.98
C ASP A 86 -15.31 23.01 0.56
N PRO A 87 -16.50 23.05 0.00
CA PRO A 87 -16.80 22.45 -1.30
C PRO A 87 -16.01 23.08 -2.46
N ARG A 88 -15.38 24.23 -2.24
CA ARG A 88 -14.63 24.94 -3.30
C ARG A 88 -13.44 24.11 -3.80
N HIS A 89 -12.73 23.44 -2.89
CA HIS A 89 -11.62 22.55 -3.26
C HIS A 89 -12.12 21.36 -4.09
N MET A 90 -13.15 20.68 -3.62
CA MET A 90 -13.76 19.56 -4.32
C MET A 90 -14.31 19.97 -5.70
N LEU A 91 -15.02 21.10 -5.80
CA LEU A 91 -15.54 21.62 -7.06
C LEU A 91 -14.43 21.98 -8.04
N ARG A 92 -13.31 22.55 -7.57
CA ARG A 92 -12.12 22.82 -8.38
C ARG A 92 -11.54 21.53 -8.95
N ASP A 93 -11.43 20.48 -8.14
CA ASP A 93 -10.89 19.19 -8.56
C ASP A 93 -11.84 18.51 -9.55
N ILE A 94 -13.16 18.54 -9.33
CA ILE A 94 -14.16 18.09 -10.30
C ILE A 94 -14.00 18.85 -11.62
N TRP A 95 -13.82 20.17 -11.56
CA TRP A 95 -13.66 20.99 -12.75
C TRP A 95 -12.39 20.66 -13.54
N ARG A 96 -11.27 20.37 -12.85
CA ARG A 96 -10.03 19.92 -13.47
C ARG A 96 -10.18 18.52 -14.08
N LEU A 97 -10.78 17.59 -13.33
CA LEU A 97 -10.95 16.21 -13.74
C LEU A 97 -11.95 16.04 -14.88
N ARG A 98 -13.00 16.86 -14.95
CA ARG A 98 -14.04 16.76 -16.02
C ARG A 98 -13.47 16.84 -17.43
N ARG A 99 -12.44 17.67 -17.64
CA ARG A 99 -11.79 17.81 -18.95
C ARG A 99 -10.94 16.59 -19.27
N ARG A 100 -10.25 16.05 -18.28
CA ARG A 100 -9.38 14.89 -18.43
C ARG A 100 -10.18 13.61 -18.64
N ILE A 101 -11.25 13.40 -17.88
CA ILE A 101 -12.09 12.20 -18.02
C ILE A 101 -12.78 12.14 -19.39
N ALA A 102 -12.98 13.28 -20.04
CA ALA A 102 -13.51 13.31 -21.40
C ALA A 102 -12.55 12.65 -22.41
N THR A 103 -11.26 12.79 -22.21
CA THR A 103 -10.21 12.34 -23.14
C THR A 103 -9.67 10.93 -22.87
N VAL A 104 -10.01 10.32 -21.74
CA VAL A 104 -9.55 8.96 -21.36
C VAL A 104 -10.67 7.94 -21.48
N ASP A 105 -10.30 6.68 -21.55
CA ASP A 105 -11.24 5.55 -21.59
C ASP A 105 -11.56 5.06 -20.19
N LEU A 106 -10.60 5.13 -19.26
CA LEU A 106 -10.73 4.73 -17.87
C LEU A 106 -10.04 5.72 -16.93
N LEU A 107 -10.63 5.96 -15.74
CA LEU A 107 -10.03 6.68 -14.64
C LEU A 107 -10.01 5.80 -13.41
N VAL A 108 -8.81 5.50 -12.93
CA VAL A 108 -8.57 4.69 -11.72
C VAL A 108 -8.44 5.62 -10.51
N ASN A 109 -9.31 5.46 -9.53
CA ASN A 109 -9.27 6.16 -8.25
C ASN A 109 -8.67 5.26 -7.17
N ASP A 110 -7.37 5.31 -7.02
CA ASP A 110 -6.62 4.53 -6.00
C ASP A 110 -6.34 5.39 -4.76
N SER A 111 -7.38 5.93 -4.17
CA SER A 111 -7.20 6.82 -3.04
C SER A 111 -8.49 7.32 -2.40
N PHE A 112 -9.62 6.87 -2.85
CA PHE A 112 -10.92 7.45 -2.42
C PHE A 112 -10.97 8.97 -2.52
N HIS A 113 -10.37 9.55 -3.56
CA HIS A 113 -10.43 10.98 -3.77
C HIS A 113 -11.90 11.44 -3.81
N PRO A 114 -12.34 12.35 -2.92
CA PRO A 114 -13.76 12.68 -2.76
C PRO A 114 -14.42 13.19 -4.04
N ALA A 115 -13.70 13.98 -4.85
CA ALA A 115 -14.21 14.44 -6.13
C ALA A 115 -14.57 13.26 -7.07
N LEU A 116 -13.76 12.19 -7.05
CA LEU A 116 -14.01 11.01 -7.88
C LEU A 116 -15.09 10.10 -7.32
N LEU A 117 -15.32 10.09 -6.00
CA LEU A 117 -16.47 9.42 -5.41
C LEU A 117 -17.76 10.08 -5.90
N VAL A 118 -17.85 11.40 -5.81
CA VAL A 118 -19.02 12.17 -6.32
C VAL A 118 -19.19 11.97 -7.81
N MET A 119 -18.13 12.12 -8.62
CA MET A 119 -18.19 11.93 -10.07
C MET A 119 -18.61 10.50 -10.46
N GLY A 120 -18.19 9.49 -9.68
CA GLY A 120 -18.56 8.09 -9.86
C GLY A 120 -20.05 7.81 -9.67
N CYS A 121 -20.77 8.68 -8.98
CA CYS A 121 -22.23 8.60 -8.84
C CYS A 121 -22.99 9.22 -10.05
N LEU A 122 -22.34 10.10 -10.80
CA LEU A 122 -23.01 10.87 -11.85
C LEU A 122 -23.02 10.12 -13.19
N PRO A 123 -24.17 10.05 -13.90
CA PRO A 123 -24.33 9.26 -15.12
C PRO A 123 -23.28 9.53 -16.20
N GLY A 124 -22.88 10.79 -16.38
CA GLY A 124 -21.92 11.20 -17.42
C GLY A 124 -20.48 10.70 -17.19
N TRP A 125 -20.08 10.42 -15.94
CA TRP A 125 -18.71 10.06 -15.60
C TRP A 125 -18.54 8.66 -15.01
N ARG A 126 -19.58 8.14 -14.31
CA ARG A 126 -19.53 6.85 -13.61
C ARG A 126 -19.06 5.68 -14.49
N ARG A 127 -19.32 5.74 -15.80
CA ARG A 127 -18.94 4.69 -16.75
C ARG A 127 -17.43 4.59 -17.01
N LYS A 128 -16.66 5.59 -16.57
CA LYS A 128 -15.21 5.63 -16.74
C LYS A 128 -14.45 5.50 -15.42
N ILE A 129 -15.11 5.61 -14.26
CA ILE A 129 -14.45 5.63 -12.96
C ILE A 129 -14.45 4.25 -12.35
N VAL A 130 -13.25 3.80 -11.95
CA VAL A 130 -12.99 2.57 -11.22
C VAL A 130 -12.37 2.93 -9.88
N HIS A 131 -12.87 2.35 -8.80
CA HIS A 131 -12.31 2.53 -7.47
C HIS A 131 -11.45 1.36 -7.07
N VAL A 132 -10.25 1.64 -6.53
CA VAL A 132 -9.31 0.66 -5.99
C VAL A 132 -9.22 0.83 -4.48
N TYR A 133 -9.38 -0.27 -3.73
CA TYR A 133 -9.30 -0.24 -2.27
C TYR A 133 -8.96 -1.61 -1.67
N GLY A 134 -8.43 -1.58 -0.44
CA GLY A 134 -8.19 -2.80 0.33
C GLY A 134 -9.49 -3.47 0.79
N ALA A 135 -9.53 -4.79 0.83
CA ALA A 135 -10.71 -5.56 1.26
C ALA A 135 -11.18 -5.20 2.69
N SER A 136 -10.27 -4.71 3.52
CA SER A 136 -10.55 -4.26 4.89
C SER A 136 -11.21 -2.87 4.99
N LEU A 137 -11.45 -2.17 3.88
CA LEU A 137 -11.93 -0.77 3.87
C LEU A 137 -13.12 -0.53 4.81
N ARG A 138 -14.18 -1.36 4.71
CA ARG A 138 -15.37 -1.17 5.52
C ARG A 138 -15.07 -1.29 7.01
N ARG A 139 -14.22 -2.24 7.39
CA ARG A 139 -13.77 -2.45 8.77
C ARG A 139 -12.92 -1.26 9.22
N ALA A 140 -11.96 -0.85 8.41
CA ALA A 140 -11.10 0.30 8.69
C ALA A 140 -11.90 1.61 8.88
N LEU A 141 -12.94 1.84 8.07
CA LEU A 141 -13.84 2.99 8.23
C LEU A 141 -14.58 2.94 9.57
N LEU A 142 -15.15 1.79 9.95
CA LEU A 142 -15.86 1.63 11.21
C LEU A 142 -14.93 1.77 12.42
N ASP A 143 -13.75 1.15 12.36
CA ASP A 143 -12.74 1.22 13.43
C ASP A 143 -12.22 2.65 13.62
N ASN A 144 -12.03 3.41 12.54
CA ASN A 144 -11.63 4.82 12.62
C ASN A 144 -12.65 5.73 13.28
N PHE A 145 -13.93 5.39 13.23
CA PHE A 145 -15.00 6.16 13.86
C PHE A 145 -15.36 5.66 15.27
N GLN A 146 -14.82 4.53 15.69
CA GLN A 146 -15.10 3.96 17.01
C GLN A 146 -14.67 4.93 18.13
N GLY A 147 -15.60 5.24 19.02
CA GLY A 147 -15.38 6.20 20.12
C GLY A 147 -15.40 7.69 19.74
N ARG A 148 -15.64 8.03 18.46
CA ARG A 148 -15.63 9.41 17.94
C ARG A 148 -16.96 9.88 17.40
N LEU A 149 -17.67 9.00 16.73
CA LEU A 149 -19.01 9.24 16.23
C LEU A 149 -19.99 8.22 16.81
N PRO A 150 -21.24 8.60 17.01
CA PRO A 150 -22.29 7.63 17.29
C PRO A 150 -22.28 6.52 16.23
N ASN A 151 -22.45 5.27 16.64
CA ASN A 151 -22.37 4.11 15.75
C ASN A 151 -23.31 4.20 14.53
N TRP A 152 -24.45 4.85 14.66
CA TRP A 152 -25.38 5.02 13.55
C TRP A 152 -24.82 6.00 12.48
N LEU A 153 -24.11 7.07 12.89
CA LEU A 153 -23.44 7.99 11.96
C LEU A 153 -22.28 7.29 11.24
N ALA A 154 -21.44 6.55 11.96
CA ALA A 154 -20.35 5.78 11.38
C ALA A 154 -20.86 4.75 10.35
N ARG A 155 -21.94 4.04 10.68
CA ARG A 155 -22.59 3.11 9.75
C ARG A 155 -23.22 3.82 8.56
N GLY A 156 -23.86 4.98 8.79
CA GLY A 156 -24.42 5.82 7.73
C GLY A 156 -23.36 6.29 6.75
N PHE A 157 -22.20 6.75 7.25
CA PHE A 157 -21.06 7.15 6.41
C PHE A 157 -20.49 5.96 5.62
N ALA A 158 -20.26 4.82 6.27
CA ALA A 158 -19.80 3.62 5.59
C ALA A 158 -20.79 3.11 4.52
N ALA A 159 -22.11 3.27 4.77
CA ALA A 159 -23.15 2.94 3.81
C ALA A 159 -23.15 3.91 2.62
N ALA A 160 -22.93 5.21 2.85
CA ALA A 160 -22.82 6.22 1.80
C ALA A 160 -21.62 5.93 0.88
N ILE A 161 -20.43 5.70 1.45
CA ILE A 161 -19.26 5.28 0.66
C ILE A 161 -19.56 3.99 -0.11
N GLY A 162 -20.15 3.00 0.52
CA GLY A 162 -20.54 1.75 -0.15
C GLY A 162 -21.56 1.96 -1.28
N PHE A 163 -22.45 2.94 -1.17
CA PHE A 163 -23.37 3.32 -2.23
C PHE A 163 -22.63 3.98 -3.40
N GLU A 164 -21.77 4.94 -3.12
CA GLU A 164 -20.94 5.62 -4.13
C GLU A 164 -20.09 4.63 -4.92
N LEU A 165 -19.40 3.72 -4.22
CA LEU A 165 -18.61 2.67 -4.84
C LEU A 165 -19.42 1.81 -5.81
N ARG A 166 -20.62 1.36 -5.40
CA ARG A 166 -21.49 0.52 -6.25
C ARG A 166 -22.02 1.23 -7.51
N ARG A 167 -21.98 2.56 -7.55
CA ARG A 167 -22.45 3.34 -8.72
C ARG A 167 -21.40 3.47 -9.81
N ALA A 168 -20.13 3.40 -9.46
CA ALA A 168 -19.02 3.48 -10.39
C ALA A 168 -19.02 2.32 -11.42
N ARG A 169 -18.14 2.40 -12.42
CA ARG A 169 -17.97 1.35 -13.44
C ARG A 169 -17.59 0.02 -12.80
N ALA A 170 -16.58 0.03 -11.95
CA ALA A 170 -16.12 -1.14 -11.21
C ALA A 170 -15.46 -0.75 -9.88
N CYS A 171 -15.39 -1.72 -9.00
CA CYS A 171 -14.64 -1.72 -7.75
C CYS A 171 -13.62 -2.84 -7.76
N LEU A 172 -12.36 -2.49 -7.61
CA LEU A 172 -11.25 -3.43 -7.52
C LEU A 172 -10.81 -3.52 -6.06
N GLN A 173 -11.19 -4.58 -5.41
CA GLN A 173 -10.75 -4.89 -4.04
C GLN A 173 -9.44 -5.65 -4.10
N HIS A 174 -8.43 -5.21 -3.36
CA HIS A 174 -7.18 -5.94 -3.27
C HIS A 174 -6.90 -6.42 -1.85
N ASP A 175 -6.23 -7.56 -1.77
CA ASP A 175 -5.82 -8.14 -0.50
C ASP A 175 -4.60 -9.05 -0.71
N PHE A 176 -3.75 -9.15 0.32
CA PHE A 176 -2.67 -10.13 0.31
C PHE A 176 -3.20 -11.57 0.38
N ALA A 177 -4.38 -11.76 0.95
CA ALA A 177 -5.05 -13.06 1.06
C ALA A 177 -5.58 -13.61 -0.27
N TYR A 178 -5.77 -12.77 -1.28
CA TYR A 178 -6.28 -13.26 -2.56
C TYR A 178 -5.18 -13.99 -3.34
N ALA A 179 -5.41 -15.27 -3.62
CA ALA A 179 -4.47 -16.08 -4.39
C ALA A 179 -4.59 -15.83 -5.90
N ALA A 180 -5.82 -15.58 -6.39
CA ALA A 180 -6.15 -15.39 -7.80
C ALA A 180 -7.20 -14.28 -7.97
N PRO A 181 -7.30 -13.69 -9.17
CA PRO A 181 -8.36 -12.74 -9.49
C PRO A 181 -9.74 -13.46 -9.50
N ALA A 182 -10.75 -12.77 -8.96
CA ALA A 182 -12.13 -13.28 -8.96
C ALA A 182 -13.14 -12.14 -9.14
N ARG A 183 -14.11 -12.34 -10.01
CA ARG A 183 -15.27 -11.45 -10.10
C ARG A 183 -16.33 -11.91 -9.11
N VAL A 184 -16.48 -11.19 -7.99
CA VAL A 184 -17.39 -11.58 -6.90
C VAL A 184 -18.80 -10.98 -7.02
N ALA A 185 -18.95 -9.96 -7.86
CA ALA A 185 -20.23 -9.36 -8.23
C ALA A 185 -20.10 -8.68 -9.62
N PRO A 186 -21.21 -8.27 -10.25
CA PRO A 186 -21.18 -7.70 -11.61
C PRO A 186 -20.17 -6.58 -11.84
N ARG A 187 -19.81 -5.83 -10.79
CA ARG A 187 -18.88 -4.69 -10.85
C ARG A 187 -17.81 -4.76 -9.76
N VAL A 188 -17.64 -5.90 -9.09
CA VAL A 188 -16.69 -6.05 -7.99
C VAL A 188 -15.73 -7.18 -8.32
N PHE A 189 -14.45 -6.83 -8.36
CA PHE A 189 -13.36 -7.75 -8.65
C PHE A 189 -12.45 -7.81 -7.43
N ASN A 190 -12.12 -9.01 -7.00
CA ASN A 190 -11.08 -9.29 -6.04
C ASN A 190 -9.79 -9.54 -6.79
N LEU A 191 -8.75 -8.79 -6.47
CA LEU A 191 -7.44 -8.91 -7.10
C LEU A 191 -6.37 -9.10 -6.02
N PRO A 192 -5.39 -9.98 -6.23
CA PRO A 192 -4.27 -10.09 -5.30
C PRO A 192 -3.48 -8.78 -5.28
N THR A 193 -2.98 -8.36 -4.11
CA THR A 193 -2.16 -7.15 -4.03
C THR A 193 -0.95 -7.28 -4.97
N PRO A 194 -0.71 -6.34 -5.89
CA PRO A 194 0.41 -6.40 -6.81
C PRO A 194 1.73 -6.16 -6.07
N ILE A 195 2.76 -6.85 -6.49
CA ILE A 195 4.11 -6.80 -5.93
C ILE A 195 5.10 -6.61 -7.07
N ALA A 196 6.18 -5.89 -6.82
CA ALA A 196 7.27 -5.76 -7.77
C ALA A 196 7.93 -7.12 -8.04
N LEU A 197 8.41 -7.29 -9.26
CA LEU A 197 9.21 -8.45 -9.64
C LEU A 197 10.60 -8.31 -9.04
N ALA A 198 11.08 -9.36 -8.40
CA ALA A 198 12.49 -9.45 -8.09
C ALA A 198 13.27 -9.72 -9.39
N GLN A 199 14.26 -8.88 -9.61
CA GLN A 199 15.23 -9.05 -10.68
C GLN A 199 16.35 -9.92 -10.12
N LEU A 200 17.08 -10.56 -10.93
CA LEU A 200 18.19 -11.51 -10.76
C LEU A 200 18.79 -11.76 -9.36
N PRO A 201 19.29 -13.00 -9.11
CA PRO A 201 19.88 -13.36 -7.82
C PRO A 201 21.11 -12.50 -7.54
N GLN A 202 21.06 -11.71 -6.48
CA GLN A 202 22.25 -11.19 -5.88
C GLN A 202 22.97 -12.37 -5.21
N GLN A 203 24.19 -12.68 -5.63
CA GLN A 203 25.05 -13.62 -4.90
C GLN A 203 25.37 -13.01 -3.53
N VAL A 204 24.64 -13.45 -2.54
CA VAL A 204 24.81 -12.98 -1.19
C VAL A 204 25.22 -14.16 -0.32
N GLN A 205 26.38 -14.05 0.33
CA GLN A 205 26.84 -15.04 1.29
C GLN A 205 26.18 -14.82 2.67
N GLY A 206 25.53 -15.86 3.18
CA GLY A 206 25.00 -15.92 4.54
C GLY A 206 23.54 -15.45 4.70
N PRO A 207 22.92 -15.74 5.85
CA PRO A 207 21.53 -15.39 6.12
C PRO A 207 21.38 -13.87 6.28
N ARG A 208 20.52 -13.26 5.46
CA ARG A 208 20.22 -11.81 5.49
C ARG A 208 18.78 -11.55 5.89
N ALA A 209 18.59 -10.41 6.56
CA ALA A 209 17.27 -9.83 6.78
C ALA A 209 17.07 -8.61 5.86
N ALA A 210 15.96 -8.56 5.13
CA ALA A 210 15.54 -7.36 4.40
C ALA A 210 14.55 -6.57 5.26
N VAL A 211 15.00 -5.44 5.78
CA VAL A 211 14.20 -4.55 6.63
C VAL A 211 13.63 -3.41 5.81
N TYR A 212 12.32 -3.21 5.91
CA TYR A 212 11.67 -2.01 5.38
C TYR A 212 10.75 -1.39 6.43
N LEU A 213 11.08 -0.19 6.85
CA LEU A 213 10.25 0.60 7.76
C LEU A 213 9.74 1.85 7.02
N ASN A 214 8.42 1.97 6.96
CA ASN A 214 7.77 3.08 6.28
C ASN A 214 8.12 4.43 6.97
N PRO A 215 7.87 5.59 6.34
CA PRO A 215 8.28 6.90 6.85
C PRO A 215 7.74 7.27 8.24
N HIS A 216 6.81 6.48 8.76
CA HIS A 216 6.25 6.71 10.09
C HIS A 216 7.15 6.19 11.21
N PHE A 217 8.05 5.27 10.92
CA PHE A 217 9.04 4.80 11.88
C PHE A 217 10.24 5.75 11.87
N ARG A 218 10.45 6.51 12.95
CA ARG A 218 11.55 7.49 13.14
C ARG A 218 12.19 7.42 14.51
N ASP A 219 11.64 6.61 15.41
CA ASP A 219 12.17 6.49 16.75
C ASP A 219 13.56 5.85 16.71
N PRO A 220 14.64 6.58 17.10
CA PRO A 220 15.98 6.06 17.04
C PRO A 220 16.20 4.89 18.01
N GLN A 221 15.42 4.79 19.09
CA GLN A 221 15.52 3.69 20.04
C GLN A 221 14.94 2.39 19.46
N LEU A 222 13.87 2.47 18.65
CA LEU A 222 13.34 1.33 17.90
C LEU A 222 14.42 0.79 16.95
N ALA A 223 15.06 1.66 16.17
CA ALA A 223 16.12 1.25 15.26
C ALA A 223 17.28 0.58 16.01
N THR A 224 17.73 1.16 17.14
CA THR A 224 18.77 0.59 17.97
C THR A 224 18.40 -0.80 18.49
N GLY A 225 17.19 -0.98 19.03
CA GLY A 225 16.73 -2.27 19.53
C GLY A 225 16.60 -3.32 18.43
N LEU A 226 16.12 -2.92 17.23
CA LEU A 226 16.05 -3.81 16.07
C LEU A 226 17.44 -4.27 15.62
N GLU A 227 18.36 -3.32 15.45
CA GLU A 227 19.76 -3.61 15.05
C GLU A 227 20.43 -4.58 16.04
N GLN A 228 20.28 -4.35 17.35
CA GLN A 228 20.82 -5.21 18.40
C GLN A 228 20.22 -6.62 18.34
N GLY A 229 18.89 -6.72 18.17
CA GLY A 229 18.20 -8.01 18.07
C GLY A 229 18.64 -8.83 16.86
N LEU A 230 18.78 -8.20 15.68
CA LEU A 230 19.26 -8.85 14.45
C LEU A 230 20.73 -9.27 14.57
N ALA A 231 21.59 -8.40 15.09
CA ALA A 231 23.02 -8.68 15.26
C ALA A 231 23.29 -9.84 16.24
N ALA A 232 22.52 -9.93 17.33
CA ALA A 232 22.63 -11.03 18.29
C ALA A 232 22.30 -12.41 17.70
N MET A 233 21.52 -12.43 16.60
CA MET A 233 21.19 -13.65 15.84
C MET A 233 22.16 -13.92 14.68
N GLY A 234 23.20 -13.11 14.52
CA GLY A 234 24.16 -13.21 13.42
C GLY A 234 23.57 -12.87 12.03
N LEU A 235 22.43 -12.19 11.98
CA LEU A 235 21.78 -11.79 10.73
C LEU A 235 22.39 -10.50 10.22
N GLN A 236 22.92 -10.52 8.99
CA GLN A 236 23.22 -9.30 8.26
C GLN A 236 21.91 -8.67 7.79
N ALA A 237 21.75 -7.37 7.97
CA ALA A 237 20.53 -6.68 7.59
C ALA A 237 20.76 -5.59 6.53
N LEU A 238 19.93 -5.60 5.49
CA LEU A 238 19.72 -4.43 4.66
C LEU A 238 18.63 -3.58 5.31
N LEU A 239 19.02 -2.40 5.82
CA LEU A 239 18.12 -1.52 6.59
C LEU A 239 17.62 -0.37 5.71
N VAL A 240 16.34 -0.39 5.38
CA VAL A 240 15.68 0.65 4.57
C VAL A 240 14.59 1.34 5.37
N GLY A 241 14.67 2.67 5.47
CA GLY A 241 13.67 3.46 6.18
C GLY A 241 13.88 4.96 6.06
N GLU A 242 12.92 5.67 5.46
CA GLU A 242 12.99 7.12 5.27
C GLU A 242 13.11 7.89 6.59
N GLY A 243 12.49 7.41 7.64
CA GLY A 243 12.54 8.03 8.96
C GLY A 243 13.91 7.93 9.65
N TYR A 244 14.81 7.13 9.11
CA TYR A 244 16.17 6.92 9.61
C TYR A 244 17.25 7.47 8.67
N ALA A 245 16.87 8.41 7.79
CA ALA A 245 17.81 9.10 6.93
C ALA A 245 18.94 9.74 7.76
N GLY A 246 20.20 9.48 7.38
CA GLY A 246 21.38 9.95 8.11
C GLY A 246 21.85 9.06 9.27
N ARG A 247 21.11 8.00 9.63
CA ARG A 247 21.58 6.99 10.58
C ARG A 247 22.53 6.02 9.88
N ALA A 248 23.67 5.75 10.51
CA ALA A 248 24.66 4.81 9.97
C ALA A 248 24.02 3.43 9.72
N GLY A 249 24.31 2.84 8.57
CA GLY A 249 23.77 1.54 8.15
C GLY A 249 22.35 1.58 7.59
N TRP A 250 21.65 2.71 7.64
CA TRP A 250 20.31 2.87 7.07
C TRP A 250 20.34 3.60 5.74
N THR A 251 19.61 3.06 4.78
CA THR A 251 19.34 3.71 3.50
C THR A 251 17.92 4.27 3.54
N PRO A 252 17.71 5.56 3.24
CA PRO A 252 16.36 6.16 3.29
C PRO A 252 15.37 5.46 2.36
N ARG A 253 15.84 5.09 1.16
CA ARG A 253 15.06 4.45 0.11
C ARG A 253 15.93 3.50 -0.69
N ASP A 254 15.35 2.40 -1.10
CA ASP A 254 15.96 1.45 -2.02
C ASP A 254 14.91 0.98 -3.03
N PRO A 255 14.98 1.44 -4.29
CA PRO A 255 14.06 0.99 -5.34
C PRO A 255 14.14 -0.52 -5.63
N GLN A 256 15.27 -1.16 -5.29
CA GLN A 256 15.53 -2.59 -5.47
C GLN A 256 15.28 -3.40 -4.18
N TRP A 257 14.64 -2.81 -3.16
CA TRP A 257 14.39 -3.49 -1.90
C TRP A 257 13.69 -4.85 -2.07
N ILE A 258 12.82 -4.97 -3.07
CA ILE A 258 12.11 -6.23 -3.33
C ILE A 258 13.06 -7.35 -3.74
N ASP A 259 14.17 -7.03 -4.42
CA ASP A 259 15.20 -8.01 -4.79
C ASP A 259 15.87 -8.55 -3.53
N ALA A 260 16.22 -7.65 -2.62
CA ALA A 260 16.76 -8.04 -1.31
C ALA A 260 15.74 -8.85 -0.50
N ALA A 261 14.47 -8.46 -0.48
CA ALA A 261 13.41 -9.18 0.23
C ALA A 261 13.19 -10.58 -0.34
N ALA A 262 13.19 -10.72 -1.66
CA ALA A 262 13.00 -12.00 -2.33
C ALA A 262 14.16 -13.00 -2.11
N HIS A 263 15.37 -12.49 -1.89
CA HIS A 263 16.59 -13.31 -1.69
C HIS A 263 17.05 -13.35 -0.24
N SER A 264 16.34 -12.69 0.69
CA SER A 264 16.67 -12.73 2.12
C SER A 264 16.12 -13.99 2.79
N ALA A 265 16.75 -14.39 3.90
CA ALA A 265 16.22 -15.44 4.76
C ALA A 265 14.98 -14.97 5.55
N LEU A 266 14.82 -13.65 5.71
CA LEU A 266 13.79 -13.03 6.54
C LEU A 266 13.42 -11.64 6.01
N ILE A 267 12.13 -11.34 6.02
CA ILE A 267 11.61 -9.97 5.86
C ILE A 267 11.30 -9.39 7.25
N VAL A 268 11.62 -8.13 7.47
CA VAL A 268 11.24 -7.38 8.67
C VAL A 268 10.50 -6.12 8.26
N SER A 269 9.25 -5.98 8.66
CA SER A 269 8.44 -4.80 8.28
C SER A 269 7.23 -4.62 9.22
N ALA A 270 6.58 -3.46 9.13
CA ALA A 270 5.23 -3.33 9.66
C ALA A 270 4.25 -4.21 8.84
N PRO A 271 3.13 -4.67 9.44
CA PRO A 271 2.16 -5.53 8.76
C PRO A 271 1.30 -4.74 7.75
N GLY A 272 1.96 -4.16 6.75
CA GLY A 272 1.30 -3.53 5.61
C GLY A 272 0.98 -4.54 4.50
N MET A 273 -0.03 -4.24 3.69
CA MET A 273 -0.47 -5.11 2.58
C MET A 273 0.68 -5.51 1.63
N ALA A 274 1.57 -4.57 1.31
CA ALA A 274 2.70 -4.84 0.42
C ALA A 274 3.72 -5.80 1.04
N ALA A 275 4.09 -5.60 2.31
CA ALA A 275 5.05 -6.44 3.02
C ALA A 275 4.52 -7.87 3.21
N LEU A 276 3.26 -8.01 3.61
CA LEU A 276 2.61 -9.32 3.75
C LEU A 276 2.47 -10.03 2.40
N SER A 277 2.16 -9.28 1.34
CA SER A 277 2.12 -9.84 -0.02
C SER A 277 3.50 -10.26 -0.51
N ALA A 278 4.56 -9.50 -0.21
CA ALA A 278 5.93 -9.88 -0.55
C ALA A 278 6.34 -11.17 0.18
N ALA A 279 6.07 -11.26 1.48
CA ALA A 279 6.34 -12.46 2.28
C ALA A 279 5.62 -13.69 1.70
N GLN A 280 4.35 -13.55 1.32
CA GLN A 280 3.55 -14.62 0.72
C GLN A 280 4.06 -15.03 -0.67
N VAL A 281 4.32 -14.05 -1.55
CA VAL A 281 4.73 -14.29 -2.94
C VAL A 281 6.10 -14.94 -3.01
N TYR A 282 7.05 -14.44 -2.23
CA TYR A 282 8.41 -14.95 -2.19
C TYR A 282 8.62 -16.06 -1.16
N ARG A 283 7.55 -16.46 -0.44
CA ARG A 283 7.57 -17.49 0.61
C ARG A 283 8.66 -17.24 1.64
N ARG A 284 8.76 -15.99 2.12
CA ARG A 284 9.73 -15.61 3.15
C ARG A 284 9.06 -15.48 4.50
N PRO A 285 9.66 -16.02 5.57
CA PRO A 285 9.19 -15.71 6.91
C PRO A 285 9.30 -14.20 7.15
N ILE A 286 8.38 -13.66 7.95
CA ILE A 286 8.34 -12.23 8.21
C ILE A 286 8.24 -11.94 9.71
N LEU A 287 9.10 -11.05 10.18
CA LEU A 287 8.99 -10.44 11.51
C LEU A 287 8.18 -9.14 11.38
N LEU A 288 7.02 -9.12 12.00
CA LEU A 288 6.08 -8.00 11.97
C LEU A 288 6.32 -7.05 13.15
N LEU A 289 6.71 -5.82 12.85
CA LEU A 289 6.87 -4.77 13.84
C LEU A 289 5.55 -4.00 13.99
N VAL A 290 4.95 -4.05 15.18
CA VAL A 290 3.65 -3.45 15.46
C VAL A 290 3.84 -2.30 16.44
N THR A 291 3.15 -1.20 16.15
CA THR A 291 2.94 -0.07 17.07
C THR A 291 1.50 -0.05 17.56
N ASP A 292 1.08 1.01 18.22
CA ASP A 292 -0.30 1.13 18.73
C ASP A 292 -1.33 1.50 17.64
N GLN A 293 -1.21 0.87 16.45
CA GLN A 293 -2.12 1.09 15.32
C GLN A 293 -3.07 -0.10 15.16
N PRO A 294 -4.41 0.11 15.23
CA PRO A 294 -5.40 -0.96 15.10
C PRO A 294 -5.30 -1.73 13.78
N GLU A 295 -5.00 -1.03 12.67
CA GLU A 295 -4.82 -1.66 11.36
C GLU A 295 -3.66 -2.64 11.33
N GLN A 296 -2.52 -2.30 11.96
CA GLN A 296 -1.36 -3.18 12.05
C GLN A 296 -1.70 -4.47 12.81
N ARG A 297 -2.40 -4.35 13.95
CA ARG A 297 -2.85 -5.52 14.73
C ARG A 297 -3.82 -6.39 13.93
N SER A 298 -4.77 -5.77 13.21
CA SER A 298 -5.72 -6.50 12.37
C SER A 298 -5.02 -7.25 11.25
N ASN A 299 -4.04 -6.63 10.58
CA ASN A 299 -3.29 -7.26 9.51
C ASN A 299 -2.37 -8.38 10.02
N ALA A 300 -1.76 -8.21 11.20
CA ALA A 300 -0.96 -9.28 11.83
C ALA A 300 -1.84 -10.49 12.21
N ALA A 301 -3.03 -10.27 12.77
CA ALA A 301 -3.98 -11.34 13.07
C ALA A 301 -4.41 -12.09 11.79
N ARG A 302 -4.67 -11.36 10.69
CA ARG A 302 -5.00 -11.98 9.40
C ARG A 302 -3.83 -12.77 8.79
N ALA A 303 -2.60 -12.33 9.01
CA ALA A 303 -1.41 -13.09 8.58
C ALA A 303 -1.37 -14.47 9.26
N ALA A 304 -1.73 -14.54 10.55
CA ALA A 304 -1.87 -15.79 11.29
C ALA A 304 -2.99 -16.69 10.70
N GLU A 305 -4.17 -16.12 10.45
CA GLU A 305 -5.31 -16.85 9.87
C GLU A 305 -4.98 -17.45 8.49
N LEU A 306 -4.09 -16.83 7.73
CA LEU A 306 -3.65 -17.29 6.40
C LEU A 306 -2.43 -18.23 6.45
N GLY A 307 -1.95 -18.56 7.63
CA GLY A 307 -0.80 -19.45 7.80
C GLY A 307 0.52 -18.89 7.28
N LEU A 308 0.68 -17.57 7.22
CA LEU A 308 1.96 -16.96 6.93
C LEU A 308 2.95 -17.29 8.04
N VAL A 309 4.16 -17.71 7.67
CA VAL A 309 5.24 -17.91 8.64
C VAL A 309 5.68 -16.55 9.16
N HIS A 310 5.28 -16.20 10.37
CA HIS A 310 5.55 -14.89 10.94
C HIS A 310 5.64 -14.93 12.46
N GLU A 311 6.30 -13.92 12.98
CA GLU A 311 6.29 -13.54 14.40
C GLU A 311 5.95 -12.04 14.52
N VAL A 312 5.45 -11.66 15.68
CA VAL A 312 5.01 -10.28 15.95
C VAL A 312 5.77 -9.75 17.16
N VAL A 313 6.35 -8.56 17.02
CA VAL A 313 6.95 -7.81 18.13
C VAL A 313 6.31 -6.42 18.23
N CYS A 314 6.05 -5.98 19.46
CA CYS A 314 5.42 -4.70 19.74
C CYS A 314 6.47 -3.68 20.23
N TRP A 315 6.49 -2.51 19.59
CA TRP A 315 7.26 -1.38 20.09
C TRP A 315 6.54 -0.72 21.27
N SER A 316 7.20 -0.68 22.43
CA SER A 316 6.67 -0.10 23.68
C SER A 316 7.45 1.12 24.18
N GLY A 317 8.48 1.56 23.45
CA GLY A 317 9.34 2.68 23.86
C GLY A 317 10.62 2.25 24.61
N ASP A 318 10.84 0.96 24.83
CA ASP A 318 12.06 0.41 25.47
C ASP A 318 12.90 -0.40 24.48
N ALA A 319 14.07 0.13 24.12
CA ALA A 319 14.95 -0.50 23.16
C ALA A 319 15.52 -1.86 23.62
N ARG A 320 15.78 -2.04 24.92
CA ARG A 320 16.33 -3.29 25.45
C ARG A 320 15.28 -4.39 25.45
N LEU A 321 14.09 -4.08 25.95
CA LEU A 321 12.97 -5.01 25.91
C LEU A 321 12.64 -5.40 24.48
N PHE A 322 12.63 -4.44 23.57
CA PHE A 322 12.36 -4.67 22.15
C PHE A 322 13.43 -5.56 21.50
N ALA A 323 14.71 -5.32 21.77
CA ALA A 323 15.81 -6.17 21.28
C ALA A 323 15.65 -7.62 21.75
N THR A 324 15.27 -7.83 23.02
CA THR A 324 15.01 -9.18 23.57
C THR A 324 13.82 -9.84 22.86
N GLN A 325 12.71 -9.13 22.66
CA GLN A 325 11.55 -9.64 21.93
C GLN A 325 11.89 -10.00 20.48
N VAL A 326 12.71 -9.18 19.80
CA VAL A 326 13.21 -9.47 18.45
C VAL A 326 14.02 -10.76 18.45
N GLN A 327 14.94 -10.95 19.40
CA GLN A 327 15.76 -12.17 19.51
C GLN A 327 14.89 -13.41 19.73
N GLU A 328 13.93 -13.36 20.66
CA GLU A 328 13.02 -14.47 20.94
C GLU A 328 12.16 -14.82 19.72
N ALA A 329 11.62 -13.80 19.04
CA ALA A 329 10.84 -14.00 17.82
C ALA A 329 11.69 -14.64 16.70
N LEU A 330 12.93 -14.18 16.52
CA LEU A 330 13.85 -14.74 15.54
C LEU A 330 14.27 -16.18 15.88
N GLN A 331 14.40 -16.51 17.16
CA GLN A 331 14.64 -17.90 17.58
C GLN A 331 13.48 -18.82 17.20
N ARG A 332 12.23 -18.35 17.36
CA ARG A 332 11.03 -19.10 16.92
C ARG A 332 10.96 -19.26 15.41
N LEU A 333 11.37 -18.24 14.66
CA LEU A 333 11.43 -18.27 13.19
C LEU A 333 12.62 -19.08 12.63
N ARG A 334 13.61 -19.42 13.45
CA ARG A 334 14.89 -19.99 13.00
C ARG A 334 14.73 -21.23 12.12
N ALA A 335 13.81 -22.13 12.46
CA ALA A 335 13.53 -23.34 11.67
C ALA A 335 12.86 -23.07 10.31
N ALA A 336 12.30 -21.88 10.14
CA ALA A 336 11.62 -21.47 8.93
C ALA A 336 12.43 -20.50 8.07
N LEU A 337 13.65 -20.12 8.51
CA LEU A 337 14.54 -19.28 7.70
C LEU A 337 14.93 -20.03 6.43
N VAL A 338 14.72 -19.39 5.29
CA VAL A 338 14.84 -20.00 3.96
C VAL A 338 16.10 -19.47 3.27
N GLU A 339 16.83 -20.38 2.62
CA GLU A 339 17.98 -20.04 1.77
C GLU A 339 17.70 -20.18 0.28
N GLU A 340 16.45 -20.50 -0.12
CA GLU A 340 16.10 -20.83 -1.49
C GLU A 340 15.90 -19.62 -2.41
N GLY A 341 16.07 -19.86 -3.73
CA GLY A 341 15.96 -18.88 -4.80
C GLY A 341 14.58 -18.26 -4.99
N ALA A 342 14.54 -17.11 -5.66
CA ALA A 342 13.35 -16.25 -5.82
C ALA A 342 12.51 -16.52 -7.09
N ASP A 343 12.94 -17.42 -8.00
CA ASP A 343 12.37 -17.54 -9.36
C ASP A 343 10.86 -17.83 -9.39
N ALA A 344 10.40 -18.78 -8.57
CA ALA A 344 8.97 -19.08 -8.46
C ALA A 344 8.16 -17.92 -7.83
N GLY A 345 8.81 -17.08 -7.04
CA GLY A 345 8.23 -15.86 -6.48
C GLY A 345 8.00 -14.81 -7.56
N SER A 346 8.98 -14.58 -8.42
CA SER A 346 8.88 -13.63 -9.53
C SER A 346 7.77 -14.02 -10.51
N GLN A 347 7.59 -15.31 -10.80
CA GLN A 347 6.47 -15.78 -11.61
C GLN A 347 5.11 -15.48 -10.95
N ARG A 348 4.97 -15.70 -9.64
CA ARG A 348 3.73 -15.36 -8.91
C ARG A 348 3.49 -13.85 -8.87
N ALA A 349 4.55 -13.05 -8.73
CA ALA A 349 4.45 -11.58 -8.79
C ALA A 349 3.98 -11.11 -10.16
N GLN A 350 4.53 -11.69 -11.25
CA GLN A 350 4.11 -11.41 -12.62
C GLN A 350 2.64 -11.75 -12.84
N GLN A 351 2.18 -12.93 -12.41
CA GLN A 351 0.77 -13.32 -12.52
C GLN A 351 -0.17 -12.33 -11.82
N ARG A 352 0.25 -11.75 -10.69
CA ARG A 352 -0.52 -10.71 -10.01
C ARG A 352 -0.60 -9.43 -10.84
N LEU A 353 0.51 -8.97 -11.41
CA LEU A 353 0.53 -7.78 -12.27
C LEU A 353 -0.28 -8.01 -13.55
N ASP A 354 -0.19 -9.22 -14.13
CA ASP A 354 -0.98 -9.60 -15.29
C ASP A 354 -2.48 -9.51 -15.02
N ALA A 355 -2.92 -10.08 -13.90
CA ALA A 355 -4.33 -10.03 -13.49
C ALA A 355 -4.87 -8.59 -13.37
N TRP A 356 -4.07 -7.66 -12.85
CA TRP A 356 -4.43 -6.25 -12.78
C TRP A 356 -4.46 -5.60 -14.15
N GLY A 357 -3.42 -5.84 -14.97
CA GLY A 357 -3.32 -5.31 -16.32
C GLY A 357 -4.50 -5.75 -17.18
N ASP A 358 -4.81 -7.05 -17.18
CA ASP A 358 -5.93 -7.61 -17.94
C ASP A 358 -7.26 -7.01 -17.48
N CYS A 359 -7.52 -6.97 -16.18
CA CYS A 359 -8.76 -6.38 -15.63
C CYS A 359 -8.92 -4.91 -16.00
N LEU A 360 -7.87 -4.09 -15.90
CA LEU A 360 -7.93 -2.67 -16.22
C LEU A 360 -8.08 -2.42 -17.73
N LEU A 361 -7.41 -3.22 -18.58
CA LEU A 361 -7.54 -3.12 -20.03
C LEU A 361 -8.91 -3.57 -20.52
N GLU A 362 -9.46 -4.66 -19.98
CA GLU A 362 -10.84 -5.08 -20.26
C GLU A 362 -11.84 -3.99 -19.91
N LEU A 363 -11.71 -3.43 -18.70
CA LEU A 363 -12.56 -2.32 -18.27
C LEU A 363 -12.39 -1.09 -19.16
N ALA A 364 -11.22 -0.80 -19.70
CA ALA A 364 -11.00 0.31 -20.61
C ALA A 364 -11.60 0.05 -22.02
N ALA A 365 -11.61 -1.20 -22.47
CA ALA A 365 -12.07 -1.61 -23.79
C ALA A 365 -13.59 -1.81 -23.89
N GLU A 366 -14.28 -2.11 -22.78
CA GLU A 366 -15.74 -2.29 -22.77
C GLU A 366 -16.48 -1.06 -23.33
N PRO A 367 -17.55 -1.22 -24.10
CA PRO A 367 -18.34 -0.12 -24.65
C PRO A 367 -18.87 0.82 -23.55
N LYS A 368 -18.83 2.11 -23.84
CA LYS A 368 -19.24 3.20 -22.94
C LYS A 368 -20.74 3.29 -22.75
#